data_b03abab9c62bdcdb3b58a88660cb44f8
#
_entry.id   b03abab9c62bdcdb3b58a88660cb44f8
#
_cell.length_a   1.000
_cell.length_b   1.000
_cell.length_c   1.000
_cell.angle_alpha   90.00
_cell.angle_beta   90.00
_cell.angle_gamma   90.00
#
_symmetry.space_group_name_H-M   'P 1'
#
loop_
_entity.id
_entity.type
_entity.pdbx_description
1 polymer ?
#
loop_
_entity_poly.entity_id
_entity_poly.type
_entity_poly.pdbx_seq_one_letter_code
_entity_poly.pdbx_strand_id
1 'polypeptide(L)'
;MNINNNINNNSAKINGDTTFVSNPSLKIDHVHLKVSNLEDSVHFYQSILGFNVIDKDPKKDVVYLGTPSLSDDNDKYSSSILVLTQTSKDKEKTNEQNGLKKEAGLFHFAILLPERKYLASFLQHVQKNLDSQFYEGMADHAVSESIYLHDPDNIGIEVYRDRKPSEWRWINENKVYMVTDPLDVQNLLDQFGDEKWFGLPIHTSVGHVHLHVSNLVKAKKFYQGSLGLYHTATYPGAYFFAADGYHHHIATNTWIGTNIAPSSANDTQKPGLDHYAIKLSSKMEVIKRLKNHLIKEGLVIDEKLNYADIHESSSFYVYDHDGIKIQFVFR
;
A
#
# COMPACT_ATOMS: atom_id res chain seq x y z
N MET A 1 1.38 -45.99 2.41
CA MET A 1 1.79 -45.09 3.52
C MET A 1 1.00 -43.80 3.38
N ASN A 2 0.00 -43.62 4.26
CA ASN A 2 -0.88 -42.46 4.27
C ASN A 2 -0.16 -41.28 4.92
N ILE A 3 0.05 -40.21 4.18
CA ILE A 3 0.53 -38.95 4.75
C ILE A 3 -0.71 -38.10 5.07
N ASN A 4 -1.08 -38.10 6.34
CA ASN A 4 -2.12 -37.21 6.88
C ASN A 4 -1.59 -35.76 6.85
N ASN A 5 -2.15 -34.94 5.97
CA ASN A 5 -2.00 -33.49 6.02
C ASN A 5 -2.85 -32.94 7.17
N ASN A 6 -2.26 -32.79 8.34
CA ASN A 6 -2.82 -32.00 9.43
C ASN A 6 -2.74 -30.51 9.04
N ILE A 7 -3.87 -29.95 8.63
CA ILE A 7 -4.05 -28.50 8.56
C ILE A 7 -4.18 -28.02 10.01
N ASN A 8 -3.07 -27.55 10.57
CA ASN A 8 -3.06 -26.95 11.90
C ASN A 8 -3.94 -25.69 11.89
N ASN A 9 -5.07 -25.78 12.58
CA ASN A 9 -5.87 -24.62 13.00
C ASN A 9 -5.06 -23.85 14.07
N ASN A 10 -4.17 -22.98 13.67
CA ASN A 10 -3.49 -22.07 14.58
C ASN A 10 -4.44 -20.90 14.92
N SER A 11 -5.37 -21.15 15.86
CA SER A 11 -5.98 -20.08 16.66
C SER A 11 -5.04 -19.85 17.87
N ALA A 12 -4.24 -18.80 17.82
CA ALA A 12 -3.46 -18.37 18.95
C ALA A 12 -4.40 -17.94 20.08
N LYS A 13 -4.38 -18.65 21.21
CA LYS A 13 -5.07 -18.26 22.43
C LYS A 13 -4.25 -17.19 23.15
N ILE A 14 -4.68 -15.94 23.05
CA ILE A 14 -4.23 -14.87 23.93
C ILE A 14 -5.39 -14.55 24.87
N ASN A 15 -5.25 -14.90 26.15
CA ASN A 15 -6.19 -14.59 27.24
C ASN A 15 -7.69 -14.90 26.98
N GLY A 16 -7.99 -16.15 26.62
CA GLY A 16 -9.38 -16.64 26.61
C GLY A 16 -10.27 -16.20 25.44
N ASP A 17 -9.85 -15.24 24.62
CA ASP A 17 -10.55 -14.83 23.42
C ASP A 17 -9.86 -15.39 22.18
N THR A 18 -10.62 -16.11 21.33
CA THR A 18 -10.14 -16.55 20.00
C THR A 18 -10.09 -15.36 19.07
N THR A 19 -8.94 -14.66 19.05
CA THR A 19 -8.73 -13.57 18.08
C THR A 19 -8.75 -14.15 16.67
N PHE A 20 -9.53 -13.50 15.79
CA PHE A 20 -9.47 -13.78 14.36
C PHE A 20 -8.05 -13.46 13.87
N VAL A 21 -7.43 -14.40 13.17
CA VAL A 21 -6.13 -14.18 12.51
C VAL A 21 -6.39 -14.13 11.02
N SER A 22 -5.93 -13.04 10.40
CA SER A 22 -6.02 -12.85 8.95
C SER A 22 -5.30 -13.97 8.20
N ASN A 23 -5.66 -14.14 6.94
CA ASN A 23 -5.00 -15.09 6.05
C ASN A 23 -3.49 -14.80 5.99
N PRO A 24 -2.60 -15.79 6.23
CA PRO A 24 -1.15 -15.62 6.15
C PRO A 24 -0.65 -15.20 4.75
N SER A 25 -1.44 -15.35 3.69
CA SER A 25 -1.09 -14.90 2.33
C SER A 25 -1.57 -13.49 1.96
N LEU A 26 -1.94 -12.66 2.96
CA LEU A 26 -2.36 -11.28 2.73
C LEU A 26 -1.23 -10.48 2.08
N LYS A 27 -1.55 -9.77 0.99
CA LYS A 27 -0.65 -8.82 0.31
C LYS A 27 -1.45 -7.60 -0.15
N ILE A 28 -0.79 -6.47 -0.28
CA ILE A 28 -1.38 -5.35 -1.01
C ILE A 28 -1.41 -5.74 -2.48
N ASP A 29 -2.56 -5.60 -3.10
CA ASP A 29 -2.77 -5.93 -4.50
C ASP A 29 -2.44 -4.73 -5.40
N HIS A 30 -3.14 -3.64 -5.16
CA HIS A 30 -2.92 -2.37 -5.86
C HIS A 30 -3.35 -1.18 -4.99
N VAL A 31 -2.97 0.01 -5.43
CA VAL A 31 -3.46 1.28 -4.91
C VAL A 31 -4.23 2.01 -6.01
N HIS A 32 -5.38 2.59 -5.67
CA HIS A 32 -6.17 3.43 -6.56
C HIS A 32 -6.11 4.87 -6.10
N LEU A 33 -5.60 5.74 -6.95
CA LEU A 33 -5.45 7.17 -6.70
C LEU A 33 -6.38 7.99 -7.60
N LYS A 34 -6.94 9.03 -7.04
CA LYS A 34 -7.58 10.12 -7.77
C LYS A 34 -6.52 11.21 -8.00
N VAL A 35 -6.37 11.67 -9.23
CA VAL A 35 -5.35 12.65 -9.62
C VAL A 35 -5.99 13.86 -10.29
N SER A 36 -5.39 15.04 -10.10
CA SER A 36 -5.92 16.30 -10.65
C SER A 36 -5.73 16.42 -12.16
N ASN A 37 -4.63 15.84 -12.68
CA ASN A 37 -4.32 15.79 -14.09
C ASN A 37 -3.79 14.39 -14.45
N LEU A 38 -4.62 13.59 -15.14
CA LEU A 38 -4.29 12.20 -15.47
C LEU A 38 -3.08 12.09 -16.41
N GLU A 39 -2.93 13.01 -17.37
CA GLU A 39 -1.82 13.00 -18.32
C GLU A 39 -0.48 13.30 -17.64
N ASP A 40 -0.42 14.34 -16.82
CA ASP A 40 0.77 14.72 -16.06
C ASP A 40 1.16 13.61 -15.06
N SER A 41 0.17 13.03 -14.37
CA SER A 41 0.42 11.93 -13.43
C SER A 41 0.93 10.69 -14.16
N VAL A 42 0.31 10.27 -15.26
CA VAL A 42 0.78 9.13 -16.06
C VAL A 42 2.20 9.38 -16.56
N HIS A 43 2.50 10.59 -17.02
CA HIS A 43 3.85 10.94 -17.45
C HIS A 43 4.86 10.81 -16.29
N PHE A 44 4.55 11.32 -15.10
CA PHE A 44 5.39 11.20 -13.91
C PHE A 44 5.63 9.73 -13.53
N TYR A 45 4.57 8.94 -13.43
CA TYR A 45 4.68 7.52 -13.05
C TYR A 45 5.44 6.69 -14.09
N GLN A 46 5.35 7.03 -15.38
CA GLN A 46 6.14 6.36 -16.43
C GLN A 46 7.60 6.83 -16.45
N SER A 47 7.84 8.15 -16.51
CA SER A 47 9.18 8.70 -16.75
C SER A 47 10.09 8.66 -15.52
N ILE A 48 9.53 8.85 -14.33
CA ILE A 48 10.30 8.86 -13.07
C ILE A 48 10.29 7.49 -12.41
N LEU A 49 9.12 6.89 -12.22
CA LEU A 49 9.01 5.62 -11.50
C LEU A 49 9.15 4.40 -12.42
N GLY A 50 8.98 4.56 -13.73
CA GLY A 50 9.18 3.49 -14.70
C GLY A 50 8.05 2.48 -14.79
N PHE A 51 6.82 2.90 -14.47
CA PHE A 51 5.62 2.09 -14.70
C PHE A 51 5.34 1.90 -16.19
N ASN A 52 4.76 0.77 -16.54
CA ASN A 52 4.14 0.53 -17.84
C ASN A 52 2.65 0.84 -17.79
N VAL A 53 2.11 1.46 -18.83
CA VAL A 53 0.66 1.52 -19.04
C VAL A 53 0.18 0.14 -19.48
N ILE A 54 -0.65 -0.49 -18.65
CA ILE A 54 -1.23 -1.80 -18.92
C ILE A 54 -2.52 -1.66 -19.71
N ASP A 55 -3.37 -0.69 -19.34
CA ASP A 55 -4.64 -0.40 -20.00
C ASP A 55 -5.10 1.02 -19.74
N LYS A 56 -6.05 1.48 -20.59
CA LYS A 56 -6.74 2.77 -20.45
C LYS A 56 -8.23 2.59 -20.73
N ASP A 57 -9.06 3.12 -19.85
CA ASP A 57 -10.50 3.27 -20.11
C ASP A 57 -10.83 4.77 -20.30
N PRO A 58 -10.85 5.25 -21.58
CA PRO A 58 -11.07 6.66 -21.84
C PRO A 58 -12.51 7.12 -21.52
N LYS A 59 -13.46 6.20 -21.35
CA LYS A 59 -14.85 6.53 -20.99
C LYS A 59 -14.99 6.83 -19.50
N LYS A 60 -14.07 6.30 -18.69
CA LYS A 60 -14.06 6.47 -17.25
C LYS A 60 -12.91 7.35 -16.77
N ASP A 61 -12.07 7.86 -17.69
CA ASP A 61 -10.84 8.60 -17.38
C ASP A 61 -9.95 7.83 -16.38
N VAL A 62 -9.72 6.53 -16.67
CA VAL A 62 -8.94 5.61 -15.83
C VAL A 62 -7.75 5.06 -16.60
N VAL A 63 -6.59 5.00 -15.93
CA VAL A 63 -5.37 4.37 -16.44
C VAL A 63 -4.86 3.34 -15.43
N TYR A 64 -4.53 2.15 -15.94
CA TYR A 64 -3.95 1.04 -15.19
C TYR A 64 -2.46 0.99 -15.45
N LEU A 65 -1.68 1.10 -14.38
CA LEU A 65 -0.23 1.11 -14.41
C LEU A 65 0.33 -0.13 -13.68
N GLY A 66 1.38 -0.69 -14.21
CA GLY A 66 1.94 -1.91 -13.66
C GLY A 66 3.39 -2.16 -14.05
N THR A 67 3.82 -3.39 -13.82
CA THR A 67 5.17 -3.87 -14.10
C THR A 67 5.17 -4.79 -15.33
N PRO A 68 6.34 -5.06 -15.94
CA PRO A 68 6.45 -6.11 -16.94
C PRO A 68 5.97 -7.44 -16.36
N SER A 69 5.17 -8.21 -17.14
CA SER A 69 4.73 -9.56 -16.78
C SER A 69 5.50 -10.60 -17.58
N LEU A 70 5.80 -11.74 -16.95
CA LEU A 70 6.38 -12.92 -17.63
C LEU A 70 5.31 -13.88 -18.16
N SER A 71 4.07 -13.72 -17.70
CA SER A 71 2.99 -14.66 -18.02
C SER A 71 2.14 -14.17 -19.17
N ASP A 72 1.84 -15.08 -20.09
CA ASP A 72 0.72 -14.96 -21.04
C ASP A 72 -0.63 -15.16 -20.31
N ASP A 73 -0.71 -14.78 -19.04
CA ASP A 73 -1.92 -14.93 -18.24
C ASP A 73 -3.08 -14.21 -18.92
N ASN A 74 -4.20 -14.90 -19.07
CA ASN A 74 -5.44 -14.34 -19.62
C ASN A 74 -6.00 -13.19 -18.77
N ASP A 75 -5.38 -12.88 -17.62
CA ASP A 75 -5.71 -11.73 -16.79
C ASP A 75 -4.83 -10.54 -17.16
N LYS A 76 -5.32 -9.71 -18.07
CA LYS A 76 -4.71 -8.46 -18.55
C LYS A 76 -4.22 -7.54 -17.42
N TYR A 77 -4.83 -7.62 -16.26
CA TYR A 77 -4.55 -6.75 -15.12
C TYR A 77 -3.72 -7.40 -14.03
N SER A 78 -3.23 -8.64 -14.24
CA SER A 78 -2.47 -9.37 -13.21
C SER A 78 -1.20 -8.65 -12.75
N SER A 79 -0.61 -7.81 -13.60
CA SER A 79 0.56 -6.99 -13.32
C SER A 79 0.24 -5.53 -12.95
N SER A 80 -1.05 -5.13 -12.95
CA SER A 80 -1.45 -3.79 -12.54
C SER A 80 -1.38 -3.64 -11.03
N ILE A 81 -0.58 -2.68 -10.55
CA ILE A 81 -0.39 -2.41 -9.13
C ILE A 81 -0.76 -0.97 -8.74
N LEU A 82 -1.07 -0.13 -9.72
CA LEU A 82 -1.52 1.26 -9.52
C LEU A 82 -2.63 1.60 -10.51
N VAL A 83 -3.70 2.19 -10.02
CA VAL A 83 -4.81 2.70 -10.81
C VAL A 83 -4.90 4.21 -10.61
N LEU A 84 -5.01 4.95 -11.70
CA LEU A 84 -5.19 6.39 -11.67
C LEU A 84 -6.55 6.75 -12.29
N THR A 85 -7.32 7.59 -11.60
CA THR A 85 -8.58 8.15 -12.09
C THR A 85 -8.52 9.67 -12.04
N GLN A 86 -8.95 10.31 -13.14
CA GLN A 86 -9.08 11.77 -13.19
C GLN A 86 -10.14 12.24 -12.19
N THR A 87 -9.83 13.27 -11.39
CA THR A 87 -10.86 13.95 -10.60
C THR A 87 -11.86 14.66 -11.50
N SER A 88 -13.11 14.81 -11.06
CA SER A 88 -14.12 15.54 -11.82
C SER A 88 -13.73 17.04 -11.95
N LYS A 89 -13.83 17.58 -13.18
CA LYS A 89 -13.35 18.94 -13.52
C LYS A 89 -14.24 20.09 -13.04
N ASP A 90 -15.31 19.84 -12.32
CA ASP A 90 -16.34 20.85 -12.01
C ASP A 90 -16.04 21.69 -10.76
N LYS A 91 -14.83 22.27 -10.69
CA LYS A 91 -14.65 23.45 -9.82
C LYS A 91 -13.73 24.48 -10.47
N GLU A 92 -14.30 25.65 -10.75
CA GLU A 92 -13.57 26.91 -10.65
C GLU A 92 -12.64 26.83 -9.42
N LYS A 93 -11.35 27.17 -9.60
CA LYS A 93 -10.39 27.30 -8.51
C LYS A 93 -11.03 28.17 -7.42
N THR A 94 -11.69 27.56 -6.46
CA THR A 94 -12.08 28.29 -5.26
C THR A 94 -10.77 28.69 -4.62
N ASN A 95 -10.51 29.99 -4.55
CA ASN A 95 -9.45 30.60 -3.77
C ASN A 95 -9.73 30.38 -2.26
N GLU A 96 -9.80 29.12 -1.85
CA GLU A 96 -9.82 28.77 -0.43
C GLU A 96 -8.40 28.78 0.11
N GLN A 97 -7.90 30.00 0.37
CA GLN A 97 -6.82 30.25 1.35
C GLN A 97 -7.26 29.88 2.79
N ASN A 98 -8.33 29.14 2.95
CA ASN A 98 -8.72 28.57 4.23
C ASN A 98 -7.82 27.34 4.45
N GLY A 99 -6.97 27.42 5.47
CA GLY A 99 -5.95 26.44 5.80
C GLY A 99 -6.45 25.00 5.57
N LEU A 100 -5.73 24.26 4.71
CA LEU A 100 -6.08 22.89 4.31
C LEU A 100 -6.44 22.07 5.55
N LYS A 101 -7.70 21.68 5.64
CA LYS A 101 -8.18 20.88 6.76
C LYS A 101 -7.45 19.55 6.72
N LYS A 102 -6.67 19.27 7.77
CA LYS A 102 -5.99 17.99 7.90
C LYS A 102 -7.02 16.87 7.95
N GLU A 103 -6.87 15.88 7.08
CA GLU A 103 -7.80 14.74 6.98
C GLU A 103 -7.05 13.41 6.93
N ALA A 104 -7.74 12.34 7.32
CA ALA A 104 -7.24 10.98 7.22
C ALA A 104 -7.10 10.56 5.76
N GLY A 105 -6.13 9.72 5.46
CA GLY A 105 -5.87 9.27 4.09
C GLY A 105 -4.46 8.71 3.92
N LEU A 106 -3.97 8.72 2.71
CA LEU A 106 -2.65 8.20 2.37
C LEU A 106 -1.56 9.17 2.83
N PHE A 107 -0.57 8.66 3.58
CA PHE A 107 0.72 9.33 3.78
C PHE A 107 1.65 8.95 2.63
N HIS A 108 1.86 7.65 2.38
CA HIS A 108 2.50 7.15 1.18
C HIS A 108 2.04 5.73 0.86
N PHE A 109 2.19 5.33 -0.39
CA PHE A 109 2.22 3.92 -0.77
C PHE A 109 3.65 3.54 -1.16
N ALA A 110 3.99 2.26 -0.99
CA ALA A 110 5.37 1.81 -1.10
C ALA A 110 5.56 0.76 -2.19
N ILE A 111 6.47 1.05 -3.11
CA ILE A 111 6.85 0.20 -4.24
C ILE A 111 8.03 -0.66 -3.81
N LEU A 112 7.81 -1.96 -3.66
CA LEU A 112 8.81 -2.95 -3.29
C LEU A 112 9.58 -3.44 -4.51
N LEU A 113 10.86 -3.08 -4.58
CA LEU A 113 11.79 -3.59 -5.57
C LEU A 113 12.35 -4.95 -5.16
N PRO A 114 12.52 -5.91 -6.08
CA PRO A 114 12.93 -7.27 -5.73
C PRO A 114 14.38 -7.40 -5.24
N GLU A 115 15.27 -6.49 -5.64
CA GLU A 115 16.69 -6.57 -5.29
C GLU A 115 17.29 -5.18 -5.04
N ARG A 116 18.36 -5.13 -4.22
CA ARG A 116 19.07 -3.89 -3.83
C ARG A 116 19.68 -3.14 -5.03
N LYS A 117 20.11 -3.86 -6.06
CA LYS A 117 20.67 -3.24 -7.29
C LYS A 117 19.66 -2.31 -7.99
N TYR A 118 18.37 -2.66 -7.96
CA TYR A 118 17.34 -1.81 -8.54
C TYR A 118 17.11 -0.53 -7.72
N LEU A 119 17.30 -0.58 -6.40
CA LEU A 119 17.26 0.62 -5.57
C LEU A 119 18.44 1.56 -5.90
N ALA A 120 19.64 1.01 -6.13
CA ALA A 120 20.82 1.77 -6.55
C ALA A 120 20.60 2.44 -7.91
N SER A 121 20.13 1.68 -8.92
CA SER A 121 19.84 2.23 -10.25
C SER A 121 18.71 3.25 -10.24
N PHE A 122 17.67 3.04 -9.42
CA PHE A 122 16.61 4.02 -9.21
C PHE A 122 17.13 5.31 -8.57
N LEU A 123 17.98 5.21 -7.53
CA LEU A 123 18.61 6.37 -6.91
C LEU A 123 19.35 7.24 -7.93
N GLN A 124 20.18 6.64 -8.76
CA GLN A 124 20.91 7.38 -9.80
C GLN A 124 19.97 7.99 -10.85
N HIS A 125 18.89 7.28 -11.19
CA HIS A 125 17.90 7.77 -12.11
C HIS A 125 17.18 9.01 -11.57
N VAL A 126 16.70 8.98 -10.32
CA VAL A 126 15.99 10.12 -9.73
C VAL A 126 16.92 11.31 -9.46
N GLN A 127 18.16 11.07 -9.05
CA GLN A 127 19.17 12.13 -8.90
C GLN A 127 19.42 12.92 -10.21
N LYS A 128 19.24 12.26 -11.35
CA LYS A 128 19.46 12.86 -12.67
C LYS A 128 18.21 13.47 -13.29
N ASN A 129 17.04 12.89 -13.05
CA ASN A 129 15.82 13.15 -13.82
C ASN A 129 14.66 13.73 -12.98
N LEU A 130 14.70 13.60 -11.65
CA LEU A 130 13.65 14.12 -10.79
C LEU A 130 13.93 15.57 -10.43
N ASP A 131 12.91 16.43 -10.58
CA ASP A 131 12.97 17.78 -10.03
C ASP A 131 13.03 17.70 -8.49
N SER A 132 13.96 18.47 -7.90
CA SER A 132 14.23 18.44 -6.47
C SER A 132 13.00 18.72 -5.59
N GLN A 133 12.01 19.44 -6.09
CA GLN A 133 10.77 19.70 -5.38
C GLN A 133 9.97 18.43 -5.05
N PHE A 134 10.12 17.36 -5.84
CA PHE A 134 9.42 16.09 -5.64
C PHE A 134 10.20 15.09 -4.75
N TYR A 135 11.44 15.42 -4.39
CA TYR A 135 12.27 14.55 -3.58
C TYR A 135 12.11 14.86 -2.08
N GLU A 136 11.89 13.84 -1.25
CA GLU A 136 11.67 14.00 0.19
C GLU A 136 12.83 13.47 1.04
N GLY A 137 13.54 12.44 0.61
CA GLY A 137 14.65 11.88 1.39
C GLY A 137 14.93 10.42 1.16
N MET A 138 15.75 9.86 2.05
CA MET A 138 16.15 8.45 2.06
C MET A 138 16.30 7.97 3.50
N ALA A 139 16.01 6.69 3.75
CA ALA A 139 16.18 6.09 5.07
C ALA A 139 16.59 4.62 5.01
N ASP A 140 17.26 4.17 6.08
CA ASP A 140 17.45 2.78 6.45
C ASP A 140 16.55 2.48 7.65
N HIS A 141 15.64 1.51 7.49
CA HIS A 141 14.69 1.14 8.53
C HIS A 141 15.08 -0.11 9.30
N ALA A 142 16.31 -0.61 9.14
CA ALA A 142 16.81 -1.89 9.64
C ALA A 142 16.15 -3.12 9.03
N VAL A 143 14.94 -3.00 8.51
CA VAL A 143 14.21 -4.05 7.76
C VAL A 143 14.22 -3.80 6.25
N SER A 144 14.41 -2.55 5.84
CA SER A 144 14.39 -2.10 4.44
C SER A 144 15.29 -0.89 4.23
N GLU A 145 15.59 -0.58 2.97
CA GLU A 145 16.25 0.65 2.53
C GLU A 145 15.33 1.36 1.55
N SER A 146 15.13 2.68 1.72
CA SER A 146 14.03 3.42 1.11
C SER A 146 14.46 4.77 0.55
N ILE A 147 13.80 5.17 -0.55
CA ILE A 147 13.86 6.50 -1.16
C ILE A 147 12.44 7.05 -1.19
N TYR A 148 12.26 8.29 -0.73
CA TYR A 148 10.97 8.96 -0.60
C TYR A 148 10.84 10.10 -1.59
N LEU A 149 9.70 10.18 -2.24
CA LEU A 149 9.31 11.23 -3.16
C LEU A 149 7.79 11.43 -3.12
N HIS A 150 7.30 12.48 -3.76
CA HIS A 150 5.87 12.66 -3.98
C HIS A 150 5.59 12.97 -5.45
N ASP A 151 4.35 12.67 -5.85
CA ASP A 151 3.87 12.94 -7.20
C ASP A 151 3.39 14.40 -7.38
N PRO A 152 2.94 14.81 -8.59
CA PRO A 152 2.45 16.15 -8.85
C PRO A 152 1.25 16.60 -8.00
N ASP A 153 0.47 15.67 -7.44
CA ASP A 153 -0.63 15.93 -6.51
C ASP A 153 -0.20 15.87 -5.03
N ASN A 154 1.12 15.82 -4.77
CA ASN A 154 1.69 15.70 -3.42
C ASN A 154 1.32 14.40 -2.71
N ILE A 155 1.11 13.32 -3.47
CA ILE A 155 0.89 11.97 -2.93
C ILE A 155 2.26 11.35 -2.64
N GLY A 156 2.47 10.96 -1.38
CA GLY A 156 3.74 10.35 -0.95
C GLY A 156 3.97 8.97 -1.58
N ILE A 157 5.21 8.73 -1.98
CA ILE A 157 5.68 7.50 -2.62
C ILE A 157 6.97 7.07 -1.93
N GLU A 158 7.02 5.82 -1.50
CA GLU A 158 8.24 5.16 -1.06
C GLU A 158 8.68 4.16 -2.12
N VAL A 159 9.91 4.21 -2.57
CA VAL A 159 10.54 3.17 -3.39
C VAL A 159 11.60 2.49 -2.55
N TYR A 160 11.45 1.20 -2.32
CA TYR A 160 12.26 0.50 -1.34
C TYR A 160 12.60 -0.93 -1.74
N ARG A 161 13.58 -1.49 -1.04
CA ARG A 161 13.88 -2.93 -1.06
C ARG A 161 13.91 -3.46 0.37
N ASP A 162 13.44 -4.68 0.56
CA ASP A 162 13.57 -5.36 1.83
C ASP A 162 14.99 -5.89 2.06
N ARG A 163 15.46 -5.83 3.30
CA ARG A 163 16.51 -6.71 3.77
C ARG A 163 15.98 -8.15 3.85
N LYS A 164 16.83 -9.14 3.74
CA LYS A 164 16.40 -10.54 3.88
C LYS A 164 15.75 -10.74 5.25
N PRO A 165 14.64 -11.48 5.37
CA PRO A 165 13.99 -11.72 6.66
C PRO A 165 14.93 -12.29 7.73
N SER A 166 15.99 -13.00 7.34
CA SER A 166 17.04 -13.50 8.25
C SER A 166 17.93 -12.40 8.84
N GLU A 167 17.92 -11.19 8.27
CA GLU A 167 18.66 -10.02 8.77
C GLU A 167 17.80 -9.16 9.71
N TRP A 168 16.49 -9.40 9.75
CA TRP A 168 15.59 -8.64 10.62
C TRP A 168 15.79 -9.02 12.08
N ARG A 169 15.89 -8.02 12.92
CA ARG A 169 15.97 -8.22 14.38
C ARG A 169 14.57 -8.28 14.98
N TRP A 170 14.13 -9.47 15.35
CA TRP A 170 12.88 -9.67 16.09
C TRP A 170 13.10 -9.40 17.58
N ILE A 171 12.23 -8.59 18.20
CA ILE A 171 12.22 -8.29 19.62
C ILE A 171 11.49 -9.42 20.37
N ASN A 172 10.43 -9.94 19.75
CA ASN A 172 9.67 -11.13 20.17
C ASN A 172 8.96 -11.74 18.94
N GLU A 173 8.10 -12.73 19.15
CA GLU A 173 7.41 -13.48 18.08
C GLU A 173 6.69 -12.60 17.02
N ASN A 174 6.20 -11.42 17.44
CA ASN A 174 5.39 -10.55 16.60
C ASN A 174 5.91 -9.12 16.50
N LYS A 175 7.07 -8.80 17.11
CA LYS A 175 7.64 -7.45 17.13
C LYS A 175 8.99 -7.42 16.48
N VAL A 176 9.12 -6.63 15.44
CA VAL A 176 10.36 -6.40 14.71
C VAL A 176 10.95 -5.03 15.09
N TYR A 177 12.28 -4.98 15.16
CA TYR A 177 13.02 -3.74 15.39
C TYR A 177 13.04 -2.90 14.11
N MET A 178 12.58 -1.66 14.21
CA MET A 178 12.58 -0.70 13.10
C MET A 178 13.14 0.64 13.59
N VAL A 179 13.85 1.34 12.71
CA VAL A 179 14.45 2.67 12.92
C VAL A 179 14.19 3.57 11.72
N THR A 180 14.70 4.80 11.79
CA THR A 180 14.80 5.72 10.65
C THR A 180 16.19 6.33 10.73
N ASP A 181 17.16 5.58 10.22
CA ASP A 181 18.56 5.98 10.14
C ASP A 181 18.89 6.51 8.72
N PRO A 182 19.97 7.29 8.56
CA PRO A 182 20.43 7.68 7.22
C PRO A 182 20.78 6.45 6.37
N LEU A 183 20.33 6.44 5.12
CA LEU A 183 20.73 5.41 4.15
C LEU A 183 22.25 5.52 3.85
N ASP A 184 22.95 4.41 3.90
CA ASP A 184 24.36 4.32 3.47
C ASP A 184 24.44 4.31 1.93
N VAL A 185 24.31 5.53 1.36
CA VAL A 185 24.33 5.75 -0.10
C VAL A 185 25.66 5.33 -0.69
N GLN A 186 26.80 5.59 0.01
CA GLN A 186 28.11 5.22 -0.49
C GLN A 186 28.22 3.71 -0.68
N ASN A 187 27.82 2.93 0.32
CA ASN A 187 27.83 1.46 0.24
C ASN A 187 26.87 0.94 -0.83
N LEU A 188 25.70 1.58 -0.99
CA LEU A 188 24.72 1.20 -2.03
C LEU A 188 25.33 1.37 -3.43
N LEU A 189 25.95 2.51 -3.69
CA LEU A 189 26.55 2.83 -5.01
C LEU A 189 27.86 2.10 -5.25
N ASP A 190 28.70 1.85 -4.24
CA ASP A 190 29.93 1.07 -4.39
C ASP A 190 29.66 -0.35 -4.85
N GLN A 191 28.52 -0.93 -4.45
CA GLN A 191 28.14 -2.28 -4.84
C GLN A 191 27.42 -2.35 -6.19
N PHE A 192 26.63 -1.35 -6.55
CA PHE A 192 25.68 -1.40 -7.66
C PHE A 192 25.62 -0.11 -8.51
N GLY A 193 26.63 0.75 -8.42
CA GLY A 193 26.64 2.05 -9.12
C GLY A 193 26.71 1.97 -10.65
N ASP A 194 27.05 0.80 -11.22
CA ASP A 194 27.08 0.58 -12.68
C ASP A 194 25.72 0.13 -13.24
N GLU A 195 24.75 -0.18 -12.36
CA GLU A 195 23.42 -0.64 -12.78
C GLU A 195 22.59 0.50 -13.36
N LYS A 196 21.90 0.23 -14.47
CA LYS A 196 21.07 1.21 -15.16
C LYS A 196 19.60 0.99 -14.85
N TRP A 197 18.88 2.10 -14.69
CA TRP A 197 17.43 2.07 -14.57
C TRP A 197 16.77 1.92 -15.95
N PHE A 198 15.94 0.89 -16.11
CA PHE A 198 15.15 0.62 -17.30
C PHE A 198 13.63 0.61 -17.02
N GLY A 199 13.22 1.14 -15.88
CA GLY A 199 11.87 1.06 -15.34
C GLY A 199 11.73 -0.02 -14.27
N LEU A 200 10.51 -0.16 -13.75
CA LEU A 200 10.22 -1.13 -12.70
C LEU A 200 10.54 -2.55 -13.16
N PRO A 201 11.36 -3.30 -12.40
CA PRO A 201 11.68 -4.68 -12.76
C PRO A 201 10.48 -5.61 -12.54
N ILE A 202 10.54 -6.80 -13.16
CA ILE A 202 9.62 -7.91 -12.89
C ILE A 202 9.65 -8.25 -11.39
N HIS A 203 8.51 -8.64 -10.83
CA HIS A 203 8.30 -8.92 -9.40
C HIS A 203 8.28 -7.69 -8.49
N THR A 204 8.30 -6.48 -9.04
CA THR A 204 7.94 -5.29 -8.27
C THR A 204 6.46 -5.37 -7.86
N SER A 205 6.15 -4.96 -6.64
CA SER A 205 4.80 -4.96 -6.10
C SER A 205 4.56 -3.74 -5.20
N VAL A 206 3.32 -3.50 -4.81
CA VAL A 206 3.05 -2.64 -3.65
C VAL A 206 3.30 -3.46 -2.40
N GLY A 207 4.31 -3.11 -1.62
CA GLY A 207 4.66 -3.84 -0.41
C GLY A 207 3.82 -3.39 0.79
N HIS A 208 3.54 -2.09 0.92
CA HIS A 208 2.74 -1.56 2.01
C HIS A 208 2.06 -0.22 1.67
N VAL A 209 1.12 0.17 2.53
CA VAL A 209 0.54 1.51 2.57
C VAL A 209 0.74 2.11 3.95
N HIS A 210 1.03 3.41 4.03
CA HIS A 210 1.13 4.16 5.26
C HIS A 210 0.05 5.25 5.28
N LEU A 211 -0.72 5.32 6.34
CA LEU A 211 -1.95 6.08 6.43
C LEU A 211 -1.87 7.14 7.55
N HIS A 212 -2.35 8.35 7.27
CA HIS A 212 -2.71 9.30 8.30
C HIS A 212 -4.05 8.90 8.90
N VAL A 213 -4.10 8.75 10.23
CA VAL A 213 -5.32 8.39 10.97
C VAL A 213 -5.61 9.38 12.08
N SER A 214 -6.88 9.52 12.48
CA SER A 214 -7.28 10.42 13.55
C SER A 214 -6.88 9.91 14.94
N ASN A 215 -6.74 8.58 15.10
CA ASN A 215 -6.52 7.96 16.40
C ASN A 215 -5.89 6.57 16.28
N LEU A 216 -4.67 6.41 16.83
CA LEU A 216 -3.93 5.14 16.78
C LEU A 216 -4.60 4.00 17.54
N VAL A 217 -5.33 4.28 18.63
CA VAL A 217 -6.04 3.23 19.39
C VAL A 217 -7.19 2.67 18.57
N LYS A 218 -7.95 3.53 17.88
CA LYS A 218 -9.02 3.11 16.98
C LYS A 218 -8.45 2.37 15.77
N ALA A 219 -7.35 2.85 15.17
CA ALA A 219 -6.63 2.18 14.11
C ALA A 219 -6.20 0.77 14.53
N LYS A 220 -5.58 0.63 15.70
CA LYS A 220 -5.19 -0.68 16.24
C LYS A 220 -6.39 -1.60 16.44
N LYS A 221 -7.52 -1.08 16.96
CA LYS A 221 -8.74 -1.88 17.11
C LYS A 221 -9.22 -2.42 15.75
N PHE A 222 -9.14 -1.62 14.71
CA PHE A 222 -9.56 -2.03 13.37
C PHE A 222 -8.53 -2.99 12.72
N TYR A 223 -7.28 -2.58 12.56
CA TYR A 223 -6.27 -3.35 11.81
C TYR A 223 -5.84 -4.62 12.55
N GLN A 224 -5.65 -4.57 13.85
CA GLN A 224 -5.34 -5.76 14.65
C GLN A 224 -6.61 -6.53 15.05
N GLY A 225 -7.63 -5.85 15.53
CA GLY A 225 -8.85 -6.50 16.06
C GLY A 225 -9.73 -7.04 14.93
N SER A 226 -10.26 -6.16 14.08
CA SER A 226 -11.23 -6.56 13.05
C SER A 226 -10.58 -7.22 11.83
N LEU A 227 -9.40 -6.74 11.36
CA LEU A 227 -8.71 -7.37 10.23
C LEU A 227 -7.80 -8.54 10.63
N GLY A 228 -7.49 -8.71 11.93
CA GLY A 228 -6.69 -9.82 12.44
C GLY A 228 -5.21 -9.76 12.07
N LEU A 229 -4.65 -8.55 11.87
CA LEU A 229 -3.23 -8.36 11.61
C LEU A 229 -2.44 -8.35 12.91
N TYR A 230 -1.18 -8.75 12.87
CA TYR A 230 -0.25 -8.56 13.99
C TYR A 230 0.22 -7.11 14.06
N HIS A 231 0.25 -6.54 15.25
CA HIS A 231 0.89 -5.25 15.50
C HIS A 231 2.40 -5.48 15.62
N THR A 232 3.17 -5.20 14.55
CA THR A 232 4.57 -5.63 14.38
C THR A 232 5.60 -4.64 14.86
N ALA A 233 5.28 -3.35 14.91
CA ALA A 233 6.16 -2.32 15.45
C ALA A 233 5.39 -1.12 15.98
N THR A 234 6.06 -0.35 16.84
CA THR A 234 5.59 0.93 17.37
C THR A 234 6.70 1.95 17.19
N TYR A 235 6.35 3.10 16.63
CA TYR A 235 7.21 4.27 16.52
C TYR A 235 6.49 5.48 17.11
N PRO A 236 7.17 6.56 17.53
CA PRO A 236 6.50 7.75 18.06
C PRO A 236 5.42 8.25 17.09
N GLY A 237 4.16 8.19 17.50
CA GLY A 237 3.00 8.58 16.71
C GLY A 237 2.62 7.62 15.58
N ALA A 238 3.13 6.37 15.54
CA ALA A 238 2.81 5.40 14.48
C ALA A 238 2.74 3.95 14.98
N TYR A 239 1.85 3.16 14.35
CA TYR A 239 1.72 1.71 14.53
C TYR A 239 1.82 1.00 13.18
N PHE A 240 2.44 -0.20 13.21
CA PHE A 240 2.69 -1.02 12.04
C PHE A 240 2.02 -2.38 12.18
N PHE A 241 1.39 -2.86 11.10
CA PHE A 241 0.59 -4.08 11.11
C PHE A 241 0.94 -4.98 9.92
N ALA A 242 1.03 -6.27 10.17
CA ALA A 242 1.31 -7.25 9.13
C ALA A 242 0.59 -8.59 9.36
N ALA A 243 0.58 -9.41 8.33
CA ALA A 243 0.33 -10.84 8.37
C ALA A 243 1.64 -11.58 8.06
N ASP A 244 1.70 -12.88 8.39
CA ASP A 244 2.71 -13.84 7.92
C ASP A 244 4.19 -13.47 8.19
N GLY A 245 4.46 -12.84 9.36
CA GLY A 245 5.85 -12.53 9.74
C GLY A 245 6.53 -11.48 8.85
N TYR A 246 5.78 -10.67 8.12
CA TYR A 246 6.31 -9.52 7.41
C TYR A 246 6.48 -8.32 8.36
N HIS A 247 7.35 -7.37 8.03
CA HIS A 247 7.57 -6.22 8.93
C HIS A 247 6.36 -5.30 8.99
N HIS A 248 5.70 -4.97 7.88
CA HIS A 248 4.36 -4.37 7.85
C HIS A 248 3.78 -4.33 6.43
N HIS A 249 2.47 -4.56 6.32
CA HIS A 249 1.67 -4.32 5.11
C HIS A 249 0.88 -2.99 5.23
N ILE A 250 0.55 -2.59 6.46
CA ILE A 250 -0.17 -1.36 6.74
C ILE A 250 0.52 -0.65 7.90
N ALA A 251 0.83 0.62 7.72
CA ALA A 251 1.26 1.51 8.77
C ALA A 251 0.23 2.62 8.97
N THR A 252 0.11 3.12 10.19
CA THR A 252 -0.78 4.23 10.54
C THR A 252 -0.05 5.24 11.41
N ASN A 253 -0.26 6.53 11.17
CA ASN A 253 0.34 7.58 11.98
C ASN A 253 -0.62 8.74 12.29
N THR A 254 -0.24 9.54 13.31
CA THR A 254 -0.94 10.78 13.71
C THR A 254 -0.02 12.00 13.59
N TRP A 255 0.98 11.97 12.71
CA TRP A 255 2.00 13.02 12.59
C TRP A 255 1.46 14.37 12.13
N ILE A 256 0.36 14.38 11.36
CA ILE A 256 -0.34 15.62 10.98
C ILE A 256 -1.31 16.11 12.06
N GLY A 257 -1.45 15.40 13.16
CA GLY A 257 -2.34 15.69 14.30
C GLY A 257 -3.29 14.56 14.63
N THR A 258 -3.95 14.69 15.78
CA THR A 258 -5.03 13.82 16.21
C THR A 258 -6.38 14.51 15.98
N ASN A 259 -7.47 13.74 15.91
CA ASN A 259 -8.82 14.28 15.65
C ASN A 259 -8.92 15.07 14.33
N ILE A 260 -8.17 14.63 13.31
CA ILE A 260 -8.27 15.16 11.95
C ILE A 260 -9.61 14.76 11.32
N ALA A 261 -9.98 15.41 10.22
CA ALA A 261 -11.22 15.08 9.51
C ALA A 261 -11.18 13.65 8.95
N PRO A 262 -12.34 13.00 8.78
CA PRO A 262 -12.42 11.74 8.05
C PRO A 262 -11.88 11.84 6.63
N SER A 263 -11.52 10.68 6.06
CA SER A 263 -11.03 10.56 4.70
C SER A 263 -12.04 11.09 3.67
N SER A 264 -11.53 11.82 2.69
CA SER A 264 -12.28 12.26 1.51
C SER A 264 -12.26 11.24 0.36
N ALA A 265 -12.06 9.94 0.65
CA ALA A 265 -11.99 8.89 -0.37
C ALA A 265 -13.18 8.91 -1.35
N ASN A 266 -14.38 9.22 -0.87
CA ASN A 266 -15.60 9.32 -1.68
C ASN A 266 -15.80 10.69 -2.37
N ASP A 267 -14.94 11.69 -2.12
CA ASP A 267 -14.99 12.97 -2.82
C ASP A 267 -14.26 12.81 -4.19
N THR A 268 -15.04 12.78 -5.25
CA THR A 268 -14.50 12.62 -6.61
C THR A 268 -13.77 13.86 -7.14
N GLN A 269 -13.82 14.98 -6.42
CA GLN A 269 -13.20 16.24 -6.84
C GLN A 269 -11.82 16.48 -6.22
N LYS A 270 -11.45 15.68 -5.19
CA LYS A 270 -10.17 15.83 -4.52
C LYS A 270 -9.18 14.74 -4.95
N PRO A 271 -7.93 15.11 -5.33
CA PRO A 271 -6.84 14.15 -5.46
C PRO A 271 -6.56 13.44 -4.14
N GLY A 272 -6.00 12.25 -4.22
CA GLY A 272 -5.64 11.43 -3.07
C GLY A 272 -6.08 9.98 -3.23
N LEU A 273 -6.04 9.24 -2.13
CA LEU A 273 -6.43 7.83 -2.11
C LEU A 273 -7.95 7.69 -2.41
N ASP A 274 -8.27 6.90 -3.43
CA ASP A 274 -9.61 6.33 -3.56
C ASP A 274 -9.73 5.13 -2.63
N HIS A 275 -8.92 4.10 -2.86
CA HIS A 275 -8.80 2.94 -1.98
C HIS A 275 -7.45 2.24 -2.19
N TYR A 276 -7.12 1.33 -1.29
CA TYR A 276 -6.12 0.30 -1.54
C TYR A 276 -6.76 -1.08 -1.50
N ALA A 277 -6.23 -2.00 -2.27
CA ALA A 277 -6.75 -3.36 -2.36
C ALA A 277 -5.86 -4.36 -1.64
N ILE A 278 -6.49 -5.26 -0.91
CA ILE A 278 -5.84 -6.40 -0.25
C ILE A 278 -6.19 -7.66 -1.02
N LYS A 279 -5.17 -8.37 -1.51
CA LYS A 279 -5.32 -9.68 -2.13
C LYS A 279 -5.44 -10.76 -1.08
N LEU A 280 -6.44 -11.61 -1.25
CA LEU A 280 -6.67 -12.78 -0.43
C LEU A 280 -6.78 -14.04 -1.31
N SER A 281 -6.70 -15.20 -0.65
CA SER A 281 -6.96 -16.48 -1.31
C SER A 281 -8.37 -16.52 -1.95
N SER A 282 -8.46 -17.03 -3.17
CA SER A 282 -9.73 -17.25 -3.89
C SER A 282 -10.61 -18.36 -3.31
N LYS A 283 -10.17 -19.07 -2.26
CA LYS A 283 -10.96 -20.12 -1.62
C LYS A 283 -12.23 -19.53 -0.99
N MET A 284 -13.39 -19.95 -1.47
CA MET A 284 -14.71 -19.44 -1.05
C MET A 284 -14.93 -19.53 0.47
N GLU A 285 -14.36 -20.53 1.13
CA GLU A 285 -14.44 -20.67 2.59
C GLU A 285 -13.72 -19.55 3.33
N VAL A 286 -12.54 -19.13 2.84
CA VAL A 286 -11.77 -18.01 3.40
C VAL A 286 -12.56 -16.71 3.26
N ILE A 287 -13.16 -16.49 2.10
CA ILE A 287 -13.98 -15.31 1.81
C ILE A 287 -15.18 -15.23 2.76
N LYS A 288 -15.95 -16.33 2.85
CA LYS A 288 -17.12 -16.41 3.74
C LYS A 288 -16.74 -16.19 5.21
N ARG A 289 -15.64 -16.81 5.65
CA ARG A 289 -15.14 -16.66 7.02
C ARG A 289 -14.78 -15.21 7.33
N LEU A 290 -14.07 -14.54 6.43
CA LEU A 290 -13.71 -13.12 6.59
C LEU A 290 -14.96 -12.23 6.61
N LYS A 291 -15.88 -12.36 5.62
CA LYS A 291 -17.12 -11.58 5.58
C LYS A 291 -17.94 -11.74 6.87
N ASN A 292 -18.16 -12.97 7.32
CA ASN A 292 -18.92 -13.25 8.54
C ASN A 292 -18.25 -12.63 9.78
N HIS A 293 -16.91 -12.66 9.84
CA HIS A 293 -16.17 -12.05 10.93
C HIS A 293 -16.33 -10.53 10.92
N LEU A 294 -16.14 -9.86 9.78
CA LEU A 294 -16.27 -8.42 9.65
C LEU A 294 -17.67 -7.91 9.99
N ILE A 295 -18.72 -8.65 9.55
CA ILE A 295 -20.12 -8.37 9.92
C ILE A 295 -20.33 -8.50 11.43
N LYS A 296 -19.76 -9.55 12.06
CA LYS A 296 -19.83 -9.74 13.52
C LYS A 296 -19.14 -8.60 14.29
N GLU A 297 -18.06 -8.05 13.74
CA GLU A 297 -17.37 -6.86 14.27
C GLU A 297 -18.15 -5.55 14.02
N GLY A 298 -19.32 -5.60 13.38
CA GLY A 298 -20.17 -4.44 13.09
C GLY A 298 -19.76 -3.63 11.88
N LEU A 299 -18.89 -4.17 11.01
CA LEU A 299 -18.48 -3.50 9.78
C LEU A 299 -19.50 -3.70 8.67
N VAL A 300 -19.74 -2.65 7.90
CA VAL A 300 -20.57 -2.69 6.70
C VAL A 300 -19.72 -3.19 5.54
N ILE A 301 -20.21 -4.21 4.85
CA ILE A 301 -19.62 -4.74 3.62
C ILE A 301 -20.37 -4.14 2.44
N ASP A 302 -19.65 -3.44 1.55
CA ASP A 302 -20.21 -2.90 0.31
C ASP A 302 -19.76 -3.77 -0.87
N GLU A 303 -20.72 -4.44 -1.51
CA GLU A 303 -20.50 -5.30 -2.69
C GLU A 303 -20.86 -4.59 -4.01
N LYS A 304 -21.35 -3.35 -3.94
CA LYS A 304 -21.95 -2.66 -5.11
C LYS A 304 -21.03 -1.64 -5.78
N LEU A 305 -19.90 -1.30 -5.18
CA LEU A 305 -18.97 -0.31 -5.74
C LEU A 305 -18.13 -0.96 -6.85
N ASN A 306 -18.67 -0.94 -8.08
CA ASN A 306 -17.97 -1.35 -9.29
C ASN A 306 -17.43 -0.14 -10.04
N TYR A 307 -16.56 0.68 -9.41
CA TYR A 307 -15.79 1.69 -10.12
C TYR A 307 -14.44 1.08 -10.52
N ALA A 308 -14.23 0.96 -11.84
CA ALA A 308 -12.94 0.55 -12.39
C ALA A 308 -12.36 -0.74 -11.76
N ASP A 309 -13.25 -1.70 -11.41
CA ASP A 309 -12.80 -3.01 -10.93
C ASP A 309 -11.92 -3.64 -12.00
N ILE A 310 -10.63 -3.76 -11.69
CA ILE A 310 -9.64 -4.42 -12.56
C ILE A 310 -10.06 -5.86 -12.83
N HIS A 311 -10.92 -6.43 -11.96
CA HIS A 311 -11.36 -7.81 -12.01
C HIS A 311 -12.87 -7.91 -11.82
N GLU A 312 -13.56 -8.49 -12.79
CA GLU A 312 -14.97 -8.95 -12.68
C GLU A 312 -15.16 -10.03 -11.59
N SER A 313 -14.09 -10.45 -10.94
CA SER A 313 -14.08 -11.45 -9.88
C SER A 313 -14.41 -10.84 -8.53
N SER A 314 -15.29 -11.48 -7.80
CA SER A 314 -15.75 -11.24 -6.43
C SER A 314 -14.84 -10.34 -5.56
N SER A 315 -15.14 -9.06 -5.49
CA SER A 315 -14.51 -8.13 -4.53
C SER A 315 -15.57 -7.56 -3.59
N PHE A 316 -15.15 -6.98 -2.48
CA PHE A 316 -15.99 -6.17 -1.62
C PHE A 316 -15.17 -5.10 -0.93
N TYR A 317 -15.84 -4.06 -0.43
CA TYR A 317 -15.22 -2.95 0.27
C TYR A 317 -15.63 -2.92 1.73
N VAL A 318 -14.71 -2.46 2.57
CA VAL A 318 -14.96 -2.05 3.94
C VAL A 318 -14.29 -0.69 4.18
N TYR A 319 -14.71 -0.01 5.24
CA TYR A 319 -14.14 1.27 5.64
C TYR A 319 -13.57 1.13 7.04
N ASP A 320 -12.40 1.74 7.28
CA ASP A 320 -11.87 1.86 8.61
C ASP A 320 -12.62 2.95 9.41
N HIS A 321 -12.17 3.20 10.65
CA HIS A 321 -12.82 4.17 11.54
C HIS A 321 -12.71 5.64 11.08
N ASP A 322 -11.82 5.93 10.14
CA ASP A 322 -11.65 7.25 9.55
C ASP A 322 -12.25 7.36 8.14
N GLY A 323 -12.95 6.32 7.68
CA GLY A 323 -13.56 6.27 6.35
C GLY A 323 -12.57 5.96 5.23
N ILE A 324 -11.36 5.46 5.55
CA ILE A 324 -10.42 4.97 4.55
C ILE A 324 -10.98 3.68 3.94
N LYS A 325 -11.13 3.67 2.60
CA LYS A 325 -11.76 2.59 1.84
C LYS A 325 -10.74 1.50 1.52
N ILE A 326 -11.10 0.26 1.79
CA ILE A 326 -10.28 -0.94 1.60
C ILE A 326 -11.06 -1.91 0.73
N GLN A 327 -10.48 -2.32 -0.40
CA GLN A 327 -11.01 -3.37 -1.26
C GLN A 327 -10.39 -4.72 -0.87
N PHE A 328 -11.21 -5.75 -0.76
CA PHE A 328 -10.73 -7.13 -0.70
C PHE A 328 -10.95 -7.79 -2.04
N VAL A 329 -9.87 -8.26 -2.68
CA VAL A 329 -9.89 -8.94 -3.98
C VAL A 329 -9.49 -10.41 -3.81
N PHE A 330 -10.14 -11.28 -4.57
CA PHE A 330 -9.99 -12.74 -4.49
C PHE A 330 -9.52 -13.28 -5.84
N ARG A 331 -8.20 -13.57 -5.92
CA ARG A 331 -7.58 -14.10 -7.12
C ARG A 331 -6.33 -14.96 -6.85
#